data_560cebcefbabc82b684372bd38f44a67
#
_entry.id   560cebcefbabc82b684372bd38f44a67
#
_cell.length_a   1.000
_cell.length_b   1.000
_cell.length_c   1.000
_cell.angle_alpha   90.00
_cell.angle_beta   90.00
_cell.angle_gamma   90.00
#
_symmetry.space_group_name_H-M   'P 1'
#
loop_
_entity.id
_entity.type
_entity.pdbx_description
1 polymer ?
#
loop_
_entity_poly.entity_id
_entity_poly.type
_entity_poly.pdbx_seq_one_letter_code
_entity_poly.pdbx_strand_id
1 'polypeptide(L)'
;MKSDVVVIGSLNYDILVQQDRLPELGETFTGNELMLMPGGKGANQAVQCSRLGLNVSMVGCVGNDIYGSELINSLRENSIGRECKQAGYHHRYRYRPDP
;
A
#
# COMPACT_ATOMS: atom_id res chain seq x y z
N MET A 1 -20.93 -10.84 -4.70
CA MET A 1 -20.24 -11.95 -4.07
C MET A 1 -20.14 -11.72 -2.56
N LYS A 2 -20.42 -12.74 -1.79
CA LYS A 2 -20.37 -12.60 -0.35
C LYS A 2 -18.93 -12.77 0.14
N SER A 3 -18.48 -11.84 0.96
CA SER A 3 -17.13 -11.88 1.49
C SER A 3 -17.07 -12.65 2.81
N ASP A 4 -16.03 -13.46 2.95
CA ASP A 4 -15.76 -14.14 4.24
C ASP A 4 -15.08 -13.17 5.21
N VAL A 5 -14.28 -12.25 4.68
CA VAL A 5 -13.53 -11.28 5.46
C VAL A 5 -13.64 -9.92 4.79
N VAL A 6 -13.89 -8.90 5.59
CA VAL A 6 -13.83 -7.51 5.13
C VAL A 6 -12.73 -6.83 5.92
N VAL A 7 -11.74 -6.28 5.23
CA VAL A 7 -10.66 -5.53 5.86
C VAL A 7 -10.92 -4.05 5.65
N ILE A 8 -10.98 -3.30 6.74
CA ILE A 8 -11.10 -1.84 6.71
C ILE A 8 -9.77 -1.30 7.21
N GLY A 9 -9.01 -0.69 6.35
CA GLY A 9 -7.69 -0.26 6.76
C GLY A 9 -6.94 0.49 5.68
N SER A 10 -5.63 0.58 5.89
CA SER A 10 -4.75 1.40 5.06
C SER A 10 -4.26 0.67 3.83
N LEU A 11 -4.11 1.45 2.77
CA LEU A 11 -3.39 1.06 1.57
C LEU A 11 -2.29 2.10 1.38
N ASN A 12 -1.05 1.64 1.29
CA ASN A 12 0.11 2.50 1.13
C ASN A 12 0.93 2.05 -0.07
N TYR A 13 1.66 2.99 -0.64
CA TYR A 13 2.64 2.67 -1.66
C TYR A 13 4.01 2.90 -1.06
N ASP A 14 4.79 1.82 -0.94
CA ASP A 14 6.07 1.86 -0.24
C ASP A 14 7.19 2.17 -1.22
N ILE A 15 8.08 3.05 -0.79
CA ILE A 15 9.30 3.38 -1.51
C ILE A 15 10.46 2.88 -0.66
N LEU A 16 11.15 1.85 -1.17
CA LEU A 16 12.25 1.23 -0.47
C LEU A 16 13.56 1.63 -1.13
N VAL A 17 14.47 2.16 -0.36
CA VAL A 17 15.80 2.55 -0.82
C VAL A 17 16.82 1.67 -0.13
N GLN A 18 17.59 0.93 -0.91
CA GLN A 18 18.69 0.14 -0.38
C GLN A 18 19.96 0.97 -0.38
N GLN A 19 20.70 0.94 0.72
CA GLN A 19 21.95 1.67 0.85
C GLN A 19 22.88 0.91 1.79
N ASP A 20 24.18 1.21 1.67
CA ASP A 20 25.18 0.45 2.40
C ASP A 20 25.23 0.74 3.89
N ARG A 21 24.83 1.96 4.26
CA ARG A 21 24.81 2.39 5.66
C ARG A 21 23.75 3.47 5.85
N LEU A 22 23.47 3.78 7.09
CA LEU A 22 22.63 4.93 7.40
C LEU A 22 23.42 6.23 7.19
N PRO A 23 22.79 7.25 6.60
CA PRO A 23 23.46 8.54 6.47
C PRO A 23 23.63 9.20 7.84
N GLU A 24 24.68 10.01 7.96
CA GLU A 24 24.87 10.85 9.12
C GLU A 24 23.95 12.08 9.04
N LEU A 25 23.75 12.74 10.17
CA LEU A 25 22.89 13.90 10.25
C LEU A 25 23.39 14.99 9.27
N GLY A 26 22.49 15.45 8.41
CA GLY A 26 22.80 16.47 7.41
C GLY A 26 23.54 15.95 6.18
N GLU A 27 23.81 14.66 6.11
CA GLU A 27 24.52 14.07 4.99
C GLU A 27 23.58 13.76 3.83
N THR A 28 24.04 14.04 2.60
CA THR A 28 23.39 13.56 1.39
C THR A 28 24.03 12.22 1.02
N PHE A 29 23.22 11.18 0.93
CA PHE A 29 23.74 9.83 0.69
C PHE A 29 22.99 9.20 -0.47
N THR A 30 23.74 8.66 -1.42
CA THR A 30 23.15 8.02 -2.61
C THR A 30 22.80 6.58 -2.28
N GLY A 31 21.55 6.21 -2.49
CA GLY A 31 21.14 4.83 -2.33
C GLY A 31 21.53 3.97 -3.53
N ASN A 32 21.64 2.67 -3.30
CA ASN A 32 22.07 1.75 -4.34
C ASN A 32 20.92 1.29 -5.23
N GLU A 33 19.74 1.15 -4.66
CA GLU A 33 18.59 0.59 -5.36
C GLU A 33 17.31 1.19 -4.82
N LEU A 34 16.34 1.38 -5.71
CA LEU A 34 15.02 1.88 -5.39
C LEU A 34 13.98 0.86 -5.79
N MET A 35 13.09 0.52 -4.86
CA MET A 35 11.95 -0.36 -5.11
C MET A 35 10.66 0.34 -4.74
N LEU A 36 9.65 0.19 -5.58
CA LEU A 36 8.31 0.71 -5.35
C LEU A 36 7.35 -0.47 -5.28
N MET A 37 6.56 -0.55 -4.21
CA MET A 37 5.64 -1.67 -4.07
C MET A 37 4.39 -1.27 -3.28
N PRO A 38 3.25 -1.88 -3.61
CA PRO A 38 2.05 -1.71 -2.79
C PRO A 38 2.27 -2.26 -1.39
N GLY A 39 1.73 -1.57 -0.39
CA GLY A 39 1.86 -1.97 1.00
C GLY A 39 0.69 -1.48 1.84
N GLY A 40 0.94 -1.32 3.12
CA GLY A 40 -0.06 -0.96 4.11
C GLY A 40 -0.51 -2.17 4.91
N LYS A 41 -0.67 -1.98 6.20
CA LYS A 41 -1.04 -3.08 7.10
C LYS A 41 -2.37 -3.72 6.71
N GLY A 42 -3.37 -2.89 6.40
CA GLY A 42 -4.68 -3.39 5.96
C GLY A 42 -4.59 -4.14 4.66
N ALA A 43 -3.91 -3.58 3.66
CA ALA A 43 -3.76 -4.22 2.36
C ALA A 43 -2.99 -5.54 2.49
N ASN A 44 -1.94 -5.58 3.31
CA ASN A 44 -1.17 -6.80 3.53
C ASN A 44 -2.00 -7.90 4.19
N GLN A 45 -2.84 -7.54 5.14
CA GLN A 45 -3.75 -8.50 5.76
C GLN A 45 -4.75 -9.05 4.75
N ALA A 46 -5.31 -8.19 3.91
CA ALA A 46 -6.26 -8.60 2.88
C ALA A 46 -5.61 -9.57 1.89
N VAL A 47 -4.40 -9.27 1.43
CA VAL A 47 -3.67 -10.14 0.52
C VAL A 47 -3.42 -11.51 1.14
N GLN A 48 -3.00 -11.53 2.41
CA GLN A 48 -2.72 -12.79 3.08
C GLN A 48 -3.98 -13.63 3.24
N CYS A 49 -5.09 -13.01 3.63
CA CYS A 49 -6.37 -13.72 3.73
C CYS A 49 -6.80 -14.29 2.38
N SER A 50 -6.62 -13.53 1.30
CA SER A 50 -6.96 -14.01 -0.03
C SER A 50 -6.10 -15.21 -0.44
N ARG A 51 -4.82 -15.18 -0.12
CA ARG A 51 -3.90 -16.28 -0.40
C ARG A 51 -4.23 -17.54 0.38
N LEU A 52 -4.90 -17.40 1.50
CA LEU A 52 -5.38 -18.54 2.29
C LEU A 52 -6.70 -19.12 1.76
N GLY A 53 -7.20 -18.59 0.66
CA GLY A 53 -8.39 -19.11 0.02
C GLY A 53 -9.71 -18.48 0.46
N LEU A 54 -9.66 -17.42 1.24
CA LEU A 54 -10.86 -16.72 1.68
C LEU A 54 -11.33 -15.71 0.64
N ASN A 55 -12.62 -15.47 0.61
CA ASN A 55 -13.19 -14.37 -0.17
C ASN A 55 -13.05 -13.09 0.63
N VAL A 56 -12.24 -12.17 0.14
CA VAL A 56 -11.86 -10.97 0.88
C VAL A 56 -12.33 -9.73 0.14
N SER A 57 -12.85 -8.77 0.90
CA SER A 57 -13.11 -7.42 0.41
C SER A 57 -12.29 -6.43 1.23
N MET A 58 -11.83 -5.38 0.56
CA MET A 58 -11.06 -4.31 1.18
C MET A 58 -11.83 -3.00 1.09
N VAL A 59 -11.92 -2.31 2.22
CA VAL A 59 -12.51 -0.97 2.30
C VAL A 59 -11.40 0.00 2.68
N GLY A 60 -11.18 1.03 1.88
CA GLY A 60 -10.14 2.01 2.14
C GLY A 60 -10.20 3.18 1.18
N CYS A 61 -9.18 4.01 1.25
CA CYS A 61 -9.03 5.17 0.37
C CYS A 61 -7.63 5.18 -0.22
N VAL A 62 -7.55 5.57 -1.48
CA VAL A 62 -6.28 5.76 -2.18
C VAL A 62 -6.27 7.15 -2.81
N GLY A 63 -5.11 7.64 -3.18
CA GLY A 63 -5.00 8.92 -3.85
C GLY A 63 -5.51 8.85 -5.28
N ASN A 64 -5.89 10.01 -5.81
CA ASN A 64 -6.33 10.12 -7.20
C ASN A 64 -5.10 10.38 -8.09
N ASP A 65 -4.21 9.44 -8.15
CA ASP A 65 -2.95 9.50 -8.87
C ASP A 65 -2.55 8.10 -9.36
N ILE A 66 -1.37 8.02 -9.97
CA ILE A 66 -0.88 6.75 -10.51
C ILE A 66 -0.67 5.71 -9.40
N TYR A 67 -0.26 6.15 -8.22
CA TYR A 67 -0.03 5.23 -7.09
C TYR A 67 -1.35 4.66 -6.58
N GLY A 68 -2.39 5.47 -6.53
CA GLY A 68 -3.72 4.99 -6.18
C GLY A 68 -4.23 3.94 -7.16
N SER A 69 -4.03 4.17 -8.45
CA SER A 69 -4.41 3.20 -9.48
C SER A 69 -3.62 1.91 -9.36
N GLU A 70 -2.32 1.99 -9.06
CA GLU A 70 -1.48 0.81 -8.84
C GLU A 70 -1.95 0.01 -7.64
N LEU A 71 -2.36 0.67 -6.56
CA LEU A 71 -2.88 0.01 -5.37
C LEU A 71 -4.17 -0.74 -5.67
N ILE A 72 -5.07 -0.12 -6.43
CA ILE A 72 -6.31 -0.79 -6.85
C ILE A 72 -6.01 -1.99 -7.72
N ASN A 73 -5.06 -1.86 -8.65
CA ASN A 73 -4.66 -2.99 -9.50
C ASN A 73 -4.08 -4.14 -8.70
N SER A 74 -3.29 -3.83 -7.66
CA SER A 74 -2.74 -4.85 -6.78
C SER A 74 -3.84 -5.66 -6.08
N LEU A 75 -4.90 -4.99 -5.61
CA LEU A 75 -6.03 -5.69 -5.01
C LEU A 75 -6.72 -6.59 -6.04
N ARG A 76 -6.89 -6.11 -7.25
CA ARG A 76 -7.51 -6.89 -8.32
C ARG A 76 -6.68 -8.12 -8.67
N GLU A 77 -5.36 -7.98 -8.76
CA GLU A 77 -4.46 -9.08 -9.06
C GLU A 77 -4.47 -10.14 -7.96
N ASN A 78 -4.76 -9.75 -6.73
CA ASN A 78 -4.87 -10.67 -5.61
C ASN A 78 -6.31 -11.14 -5.36
N SER A 79 -7.20 -10.93 -6.32
CA SER A 79 -8.60 -11.38 -6.27
C SER A 79 -9.38 -10.82 -5.09
N ILE A 80 -9.07 -9.60 -4.69
CA ILE A 80 -9.74 -8.95 -3.56
C ILE A 80 -10.84 -8.03 -4.10
N GLY A 81 -12.06 -8.23 -3.63
CA GLY A 81 -13.15 -7.31 -3.85
C GLY A 81 -12.86 -5.99 -3.13
N ARG A 82 -13.33 -4.87 -3.70
CA ARG A 82 -12.91 -3.59 -3.15
C ARG A 82 -14.01 -2.56 -3.13
N GLU A 83 -14.02 -1.79 -2.05
CA GLU A 83 -14.75 -0.55 -1.88
C GLU A 83 -13.72 0.55 -1.61
N CYS A 84 -12.86 0.81 -2.58
CA CYS A 84 -11.80 1.80 -2.44
C CYS A 84 -12.17 3.05 -3.22
N LYS A 85 -12.10 4.19 -2.57
CA LYS A 85 -12.32 5.48 -3.19
C LYS A 85 -10.99 6.16 -3.47
N GLN A 86 -10.90 6.78 -4.64
CA GLN A 86 -9.79 7.65 -4.95
C GLN A 86 -10.16 9.04 -4.45
N ALA A 87 -9.47 9.49 -3.41
CA ALA A 87 -9.67 10.83 -2.88
C ALA A 87 -8.91 11.82 -3.75
N GLY A 88 -9.40 13.06 -3.82
CA GLY A 88 -8.78 14.07 -4.67
C GLY A 88 -7.52 14.72 -4.10
N TYR A 89 -6.79 14.03 -3.23
CA TYR A 89 -5.57 14.54 -2.64
C TYR A 89 -4.44 13.53 -2.78
N HIS A 90 -3.20 14.01 -2.66
CA HIS A 90 -2.03 13.20 -2.87
C HIS A 90 -1.67 12.37 -1.63
N HIS A 91 -1.09 11.20 -1.84
CA HIS A 91 -0.63 10.33 -0.77
C HIS A 91 0.37 11.00 0.16
N ARG A 92 1.22 11.88 -0.36
CA ARG A 92 2.21 12.58 0.44
C ARG A 92 1.63 13.36 1.60
N TYR A 93 0.38 13.78 1.51
CA TYR A 93 -0.29 14.49 2.59
C TYR A 93 -0.80 13.56 3.66
N ARG A 94 -0.70 12.28 3.43
CA ARG A 94 -1.08 11.26 4.38
C ARG A 94 0.10 10.57 5.00
N TYR A 95 1.29 11.01 4.65
CA TYR A 95 2.48 10.45 5.24
C TYR A 95 2.44 10.64 6.74
N ARG A 96 2.65 9.55 7.44
CA ARG A 96 2.85 9.57 8.87
C ARG A 96 4.09 8.78 9.15
N PRO A 97 5.10 9.42 9.75
CA PRO A 97 6.20 8.63 10.25
C PRO A 97 5.64 7.69 11.30
N ASP A 98 6.04 6.44 11.22
CA ASP A 98 5.62 5.49 12.24
C ASP A 98 6.14 5.94 13.60
N PRO A 99 5.29 5.92 14.59
CA PRO A 99 5.73 6.26 15.94
C PRO A 99 6.76 5.27 16.44
#